data_d075f560450c85b7d39762c128d46ee0
#
_entry.id   d075f560450c85b7d39762c128d46ee0
#
_cell.length_a   1.000
_cell.length_b   1.000
_cell.length_c   1.000
_cell.angle_alpha   90.00
_cell.angle_beta   90.00
_cell.angle_gamma   90.00
#
_symmetry.space_group_name_H-M   'P 1'
#
loop_
_entity.id
_entity.type
_entity.pdbx_description
1 polymer ?
#
loop_
_entity_poly.entity_id
_entity_poly.type
_entity_poly.pdbx_seq_one_letter_code
_entity_poly.pdbx_strand_id
1 'polypeptide(L)'
;GRFAAAGVQGVFMEDQLSPKKCPICVGEPVDLISIAEASGKVRAVRDSLPEHVLMIARTDARGDDAIRRATAYVDAGADMIMPVTKTFETADEWARCHDAVGVPLMATLTASTWTEREFTPEVLQQIGVRLALLPTQVLMAATGAAREALRRLAGGEAPADVSADALQHHEFVDLIGFPEVEAAQRKYLPADAKV
;
A
#
# COMPACT_ATOMS: atom_id res chain seq x y z
N GLY A 1 21.02 -2.37 -4.22
CA GLY A 1 21.50 -1.38 -3.28
C GLY A 1 21.16 -1.62 -1.82
N ARG A 2 21.18 -0.54 -1.03
CA ARG A 2 21.03 -0.62 0.45
C ARG A 2 19.71 -1.25 0.91
N PHE A 3 18.60 -0.99 0.22
CA PHE A 3 17.31 -1.60 0.54
C PHE A 3 17.33 -3.13 0.37
N ALA A 4 17.90 -3.62 -0.73
CA ALA A 4 18.04 -5.06 -0.94
C ALA A 4 18.88 -5.73 0.16
N ALA A 5 19.97 -5.08 0.59
CA ALA A 5 20.80 -5.57 1.70
C ALA A 5 20.05 -5.57 3.05
N ALA A 6 19.01 -4.75 3.20
CA ALA A 6 18.13 -4.75 4.36
C ALA A 6 17.01 -5.81 4.30
N GLY A 7 16.96 -6.64 3.23
CA GLY A 7 16.01 -7.75 3.12
C GLY A 7 14.66 -7.38 2.51
N VAL A 8 14.50 -6.22 1.85
CA VAL A 8 13.25 -5.91 1.14
C VAL A 8 13.09 -6.81 -0.09
N GLN A 9 11.87 -7.21 -0.37
CA GLN A 9 11.53 -8.09 -1.50
C GLN A 9 11.07 -7.33 -2.74
N GLY A 10 10.85 -6.04 -2.63
CA GLY A 10 10.48 -5.17 -3.74
C GLY A 10 10.69 -3.70 -3.43
N VAL A 11 10.92 -2.93 -4.45
CA VAL A 11 10.97 -1.46 -4.39
C VAL A 11 10.08 -0.88 -5.46
N PHE A 12 9.45 0.25 -5.18
CA PHE A 12 8.73 0.97 -6.22
C PHE A 12 9.25 2.38 -6.40
N MET A 13 9.10 2.92 -7.60
CA MET A 13 9.47 4.25 -7.97
C MET A 13 8.40 4.87 -8.88
N GLU A 14 8.12 6.14 -8.68
CA GLU A 14 7.11 6.88 -9.44
C GLU A 14 7.73 7.84 -10.46
N ASP A 15 6.90 8.25 -11.43
CA ASP A 15 7.27 9.14 -12.53
C ASP A 15 6.86 10.62 -12.32
N GLN A 16 6.48 11.02 -11.11
CA GLN A 16 6.17 12.41 -10.84
C GLN A 16 7.39 13.33 -10.93
N LEU A 17 7.15 14.54 -11.44
CA LEU A 17 8.11 15.64 -11.35
C LEU A 17 8.23 16.12 -9.91
N SER A 18 9.45 16.40 -9.46
CA SER A 18 9.71 16.99 -8.13
C SER A 18 9.46 18.51 -8.13
N PRO A 19 8.88 19.09 -7.06
CA PRO A 19 8.41 18.46 -5.85
C PRO A 19 7.10 17.68 -6.08
N LYS A 20 7.06 16.45 -5.58
CA LYS A 20 5.92 15.57 -5.79
C LYS A 20 4.67 16.07 -5.06
N LYS A 21 3.50 15.79 -5.63
CA LYS A 21 2.18 16.11 -5.07
C LYS A 21 1.41 14.82 -4.78
N CYS A 22 0.51 14.86 -3.82
CA CYS A 22 -0.40 13.73 -3.57
C CYS A 22 -1.56 13.77 -4.58
N PRO A 23 -1.68 12.80 -5.50
CA PRO A 23 -2.71 12.83 -6.54
C PRO A 23 -4.14 12.69 -5.96
N ILE A 24 -4.27 12.21 -4.73
CA ILE A 24 -5.57 12.13 -4.03
C ILE A 24 -5.99 13.51 -3.50
N CYS A 25 -5.02 14.29 -3.02
CA CYS A 25 -5.29 15.57 -2.34
C CYS A 25 -5.43 16.75 -3.30
N VAL A 26 -4.72 16.74 -4.43
CA VAL A 26 -4.70 17.92 -5.35
C VAL A 26 -5.86 17.94 -6.35
N GLY A 27 -6.61 16.86 -6.51
CA GLY A 27 -7.79 16.82 -7.39
C GLY A 27 -7.51 16.92 -8.90
N GLU A 28 -6.28 17.26 -9.31
CA GLU A 28 -5.85 17.49 -10.69
C GLU A 28 -4.75 16.50 -11.09
N PRO A 29 -4.49 16.31 -12.40
CA PRO A 29 -3.33 15.58 -12.87
C PRO A 29 -2.04 16.19 -12.32
N VAL A 30 -1.10 15.34 -11.93
CA VAL A 30 0.23 15.76 -11.47
C VAL A 30 1.19 15.85 -12.65
N ASP A 31 2.19 16.73 -12.53
CA ASP A 31 3.24 16.84 -13.55
C ASP A 31 4.14 15.61 -13.52
N LEU A 32 4.44 15.07 -14.69
CA LEU A 32 5.25 13.88 -14.86
C LEU A 32 6.53 14.18 -15.62
N ILE A 33 7.61 13.45 -15.28
CA ILE A 33 8.82 13.44 -16.08
C ILE A 33 8.58 12.75 -17.43
N SER A 34 9.45 12.94 -18.40
CA SER A 34 9.33 12.29 -19.70
C SER A 34 9.41 10.76 -19.58
N ILE A 35 8.79 10.04 -20.53
CA ILE A 35 8.87 8.57 -20.59
C ILE A 35 10.34 8.12 -20.66
N ALA A 36 11.15 8.79 -21.46
CA ALA A 36 12.57 8.46 -21.61
C ALA A 36 13.34 8.59 -20.29
N GLU A 37 13.11 9.68 -19.54
CA GLU A 37 13.73 9.88 -18.23
C GLU A 37 13.26 8.83 -17.21
N ALA A 38 11.94 8.58 -17.13
CA ALA A 38 11.39 7.59 -16.23
C ALA A 38 11.91 6.16 -16.55
N SER A 39 11.92 5.77 -17.82
CA SER A 39 12.49 4.48 -18.26
C SER A 39 13.98 4.35 -17.93
N GLY A 40 14.75 5.43 -18.09
CA GLY A 40 16.14 5.46 -17.67
C GLY A 40 16.33 5.22 -16.18
N LYS A 41 15.48 5.83 -15.35
CA LYS A 41 15.47 5.64 -13.88
C LYS A 41 15.06 4.21 -13.52
N VAL A 42 14.03 3.64 -14.16
CA VAL A 42 13.61 2.23 -13.97
C VAL A 42 14.77 1.29 -14.24
N ARG A 43 15.44 1.45 -15.38
CA ARG A 43 16.61 0.64 -15.75
C ARG A 43 17.73 0.74 -14.72
N ALA A 44 18.08 1.94 -14.31
CA ALA A 44 19.12 2.16 -13.31
C ALA A 44 18.79 1.50 -11.95
N VAL A 45 17.53 1.52 -11.56
CA VAL A 45 17.07 0.81 -10.34
C VAL A 45 17.17 -0.70 -10.57
N ARG A 46 16.64 -1.23 -11.67
CA ARG A 46 16.69 -2.68 -11.96
C ARG A 46 18.13 -3.21 -11.96
N ASP A 47 19.05 -2.49 -12.61
CA ASP A 47 20.47 -2.88 -12.66
C ASP A 47 21.13 -2.89 -11.27
N SER A 48 20.61 -2.11 -10.32
CA SER A 48 21.13 -2.03 -8.95
C SER A 48 20.54 -3.07 -7.99
N LEU A 49 19.50 -3.80 -8.40
CA LEU A 49 18.78 -4.76 -7.57
C LEU A 49 19.18 -6.19 -7.88
N PRO A 50 19.30 -7.07 -6.88
CA PRO A 50 19.36 -8.51 -7.11
C PRO A 50 18.11 -9.00 -7.85
N GLU A 51 18.25 -10.11 -8.59
CA GLU A 51 17.18 -10.68 -9.40
C GLU A 51 15.89 -10.99 -8.62
N HIS A 52 16.04 -11.44 -7.38
CA HIS A 52 14.91 -11.80 -6.51
C HIS A 52 14.16 -10.60 -5.89
N VAL A 53 14.63 -9.36 -6.08
CA VAL A 53 13.98 -8.16 -5.57
C VAL A 53 13.20 -7.49 -6.70
N LEU A 54 11.89 -7.38 -6.54
CA LEU A 54 11.00 -6.81 -7.55
C LEU A 54 11.25 -5.31 -7.76
N MET A 55 11.32 -4.91 -9.03
CA MET A 55 11.23 -3.52 -9.45
C MET A 55 9.80 -3.19 -9.87
N ILE A 56 9.12 -2.37 -9.09
CA ILE A 56 7.74 -1.95 -9.35
C ILE A 56 7.77 -0.52 -9.91
N ALA A 57 7.34 -0.33 -11.14
CA ALA A 57 7.26 1.01 -11.73
C ALA A 57 5.86 1.58 -11.55
N ARG A 58 5.79 2.73 -10.86
CA ARG A 58 4.55 3.46 -10.65
C ARG A 58 4.41 4.57 -11.70
N THR A 59 3.20 4.68 -12.26
CA THR A 59 2.82 5.83 -13.05
C THR A 59 1.61 6.56 -12.46
N ASP A 60 1.67 7.88 -12.46
CA ASP A 60 0.57 8.75 -12.10
C ASP A 60 -0.13 9.34 -13.33
N ALA A 61 0.20 8.86 -14.52
CA ALA A 61 -0.51 9.16 -15.78
C ALA A 61 -1.92 8.60 -15.77
N ARG A 62 -2.74 9.01 -16.75
CA ARG A 62 -4.12 8.57 -16.91
C ARG A 62 -4.37 7.94 -18.28
N GLY A 63 -5.30 6.99 -18.31
CA GLY A 63 -5.79 6.37 -19.55
C GLY A 63 -4.67 5.83 -20.44
N ASP A 64 -4.73 6.09 -21.72
CA ASP A 64 -3.79 5.54 -22.71
C ASP A 64 -2.33 6.03 -22.51
N ASP A 65 -2.11 7.21 -21.91
CA ASP A 65 -0.75 7.65 -21.57
C ASP A 65 -0.13 6.76 -20.49
N ALA A 66 -0.92 6.33 -19.52
CA ALA A 66 -0.47 5.39 -18.49
C ALA A 66 -0.06 4.04 -19.11
N ILE A 67 -0.82 3.52 -20.07
CA ILE A 67 -0.50 2.27 -20.76
C ILE A 67 0.82 2.41 -21.56
N ARG A 68 0.99 3.51 -22.30
CA ARG A 68 2.26 3.77 -23.03
C ARG A 68 3.46 3.83 -22.10
N ARG A 69 3.32 4.51 -20.95
CA ARG A 69 4.37 4.60 -19.92
C ARG A 69 4.66 3.24 -19.31
N ALA A 70 3.61 2.51 -18.91
CA ALA A 70 3.74 1.18 -18.33
C ALA A 70 4.51 0.22 -19.26
N THR A 71 4.17 0.21 -20.55
CA THR A 71 4.88 -0.60 -21.54
C THR A 71 6.37 -0.22 -21.62
N ALA A 72 6.67 1.06 -21.70
CA ALA A 72 8.06 1.53 -21.73
C ALA A 72 8.84 1.20 -20.44
N TYR A 73 8.16 1.14 -19.29
CA TYR A 73 8.78 0.77 -18.01
C TYR A 73 9.05 -0.73 -17.91
N VAL A 74 8.17 -1.57 -18.47
CA VAL A 74 8.42 -3.02 -18.61
C VAL A 74 9.60 -3.27 -19.52
N ASP A 75 9.68 -2.59 -20.68
CA ASP A 75 10.83 -2.66 -21.58
C ASP A 75 12.14 -2.20 -20.91
N ALA A 76 12.04 -1.35 -19.89
CA ALA A 76 13.17 -0.89 -19.08
C ALA A 76 13.51 -1.81 -17.90
N GLY A 77 12.76 -2.91 -17.70
CA GLY A 77 13.03 -3.92 -16.69
C GLY A 77 12.17 -3.84 -15.44
N ALA A 78 11.00 -3.22 -15.49
CA ALA A 78 10.02 -3.33 -14.41
C ALA A 78 9.37 -4.72 -14.37
N ASP A 79 9.33 -5.33 -13.20
CA ASP A 79 8.72 -6.65 -12.97
C ASP A 79 7.20 -6.55 -12.71
N MET A 80 6.73 -5.37 -12.33
CA MET A 80 5.34 -5.09 -11.99
C MET A 80 5.04 -3.61 -12.25
N ILE A 81 3.81 -3.32 -12.64
CA ILE A 81 3.34 -1.94 -12.84
C ILE A 81 2.34 -1.57 -11.75
N MET A 82 2.48 -0.37 -11.21
CA MET A 82 1.57 0.23 -10.24
C MET A 82 0.88 1.47 -10.85
N PRO A 83 -0.25 1.31 -11.54
CA PRO A 83 -1.10 2.45 -11.84
C PRO A 83 -1.63 3.04 -10.54
N VAL A 84 -1.48 4.36 -10.35
CA VAL A 84 -1.96 4.99 -9.13
C VAL A 84 -3.48 5.15 -9.15
N THR A 85 -4.04 5.40 -7.99
CA THR A 85 -5.44 5.83 -7.84
C THR A 85 -5.82 6.88 -8.90
N LYS A 86 -6.90 6.70 -9.64
CA LYS A 86 -7.39 7.53 -10.75
C LYS A 86 -6.66 7.37 -12.09
N THR A 87 -5.72 6.47 -12.23
CA THR A 87 -5.12 6.15 -13.52
C THR A 87 -6.15 5.56 -14.47
N PHE A 88 -6.92 4.60 -13.97
CA PHE A 88 -8.01 3.93 -14.68
C PHE A 88 -9.30 4.00 -13.87
N GLU A 89 -10.43 4.15 -14.54
CA GLU A 89 -11.75 4.32 -13.92
C GLU A 89 -12.58 3.03 -13.96
N THR A 90 -12.24 2.08 -14.83
CA THR A 90 -13.00 0.85 -15.02
C THR A 90 -12.10 -0.41 -14.99
N ALA A 91 -12.71 -1.56 -14.70
CA ALA A 91 -12.03 -2.84 -14.76
C ALA A 91 -11.46 -3.15 -16.15
N ASP A 92 -12.18 -2.75 -17.21
CA ASP A 92 -11.74 -2.94 -18.60
C ASP A 92 -10.45 -2.15 -18.92
N GLU A 93 -10.30 -0.95 -18.37
CA GLU A 93 -9.06 -0.17 -18.55
C GLU A 93 -7.87 -0.83 -17.84
N TRP A 94 -8.10 -1.38 -16.64
CA TRP A 94 -7.09 -2.18 -15.93
C TRP A 94 -6.70 -3.42 -16.72
N ALA A 95 -7.69 -4.17 -17.23
CA ALA A 95 -7.46 -5.35 -18.07
C ALA A 95 -6.66 -4.99 -19.33
N ARG A 96 -7.03 -3.93 -20.04
CA ARG A 96 -6.27 -3.43 -21.21
C ARG A 96 -4.82 -3.09 -20.86
N CYS A 97 -4.58 -2.49 -19.70
CA CYS A 97 -3.22 -2.22 -19.25
C CYS A 97 -2.46 -3.54 -19.02
N HIS A 98 -3.05 -4.48 -18.29
CA HIS A 98 -2.42 -5.79 -18.04
C HIS A 98 -2.09 -6.53 -19.34
N ASP A 99 -3.04 -6.56 -20.28
CA ASP A 99 -2.83 -7.21 -21.59
C ASP A 99 -1.70 -6.56 -22.40
N ALA A 100 -1.58 -5.22 -22.30
CA ALA A 100 -0.53 -4.48 -23.00
C ALA A 100 0.87 -4.70 -22.41
N VAL A 101 0.97 -4.81 -21.07
CA VAL A 101 2.27 -4.89 -20.39
C VAL A 101 2.74 -6.33 -20.16
N GLY A 102 1.84 -7.29 -20.06
CA GLY A 102 2.16 -8.71 -19.86
C GLY A 102 2.81 -9.05 -18.51
N VAL A 103 2.86 -8.10 -17.57
CA VAL A 103 3.39 -8.30 -16.20
C VAL A 103 2.29 -8.04 -15.17
N PRO A 104 2.42 -8.56 -13.92
CA PRO A 104 1.45 -8.31 -12.87
C PRO A 104 1.25 -6.82 -12.60
N LEU A 105 0.04 -6.46 -12.16
CA LEU A 105 -0.29 -5.12 -11.70
C LEU A 105 -0.36 -5.06 -10.17
N MET A 106 0.00 -3.90 -9.62
CA MET A 106 -0.23 -3.53 -8.22
C MET A 106 -1.33 -2.47 -8.17
N ALA A 107 -2.39 -2.69 -7.41
CA ALA A 107 -3.46 -1.73 -7.22
C ALA A 107 -3.34 -1.02 -5.87
N THR A 108 -3.61 0.29 -5.85
CA THR A 108 -3.82 1.04 -4.61
C THR A 108 -5.30 1.29 -4.45
N LEU A 109 -5.91 0.62 -3.48
CA LEU A 109 -7.32 0.74 -3.17
C LEU A 109 -7.51 1.79 -2.07
N THR A 110 -8.18 2.88 -2.39
CA THR A 110 -8.48 3.95 -1.43
C THR A 110 -9.97 4.24 -1.40
N ALA A 111 -10.48 4.69 -0.24
CA ALA A 111 -11.88 5.02 -0.05
C ALA A 111 -12.45 6.07 -1.03
N SER A 112 -11.56 6.80 -1.68
CA SER A 112 -11.95 7.82 -2.69
C SER A 112 -12.03 7.29 -4.12
N THR A 113 -11.77 5.99 -4.33
CA THR A 113 -11.79 5.38 -5.65
C THR A 113 -13.02 4.50 -5.83
N TRP A 114 -13.53 4.47 -7.05
CA TRP A 114 -14.58 3.59 -7.57
C TRP A 114 -14.40 2.11 -7.18
N THR A 115 -13.21 1.76 -6.81
CA THR A 115 -12.69 0.42 -6.68
C THR A 115 -13.18 -0.34 -5.46
N GLU A 116 -13.61 0.31 -4.40
CA GLU A 116 -13.84 -0.38 -3.13
C GLU A 116 -14.98 -1.39 -3.14
N ARG A 117 -16.00 -1.21 -3.98
CA ARG A 117 -17.15 -2.12 -4.04
C ARG A 117 -17.11 -3.07 -5.22
N GLU A 118 -16.49 -2.67 -6.31
CA GLU A 118 -16.46 -3.42 -7.57
C GLU A 118 -15.23 -4.32 -7.67
N PHE A 119 -14.18 -4.05 -6.88
CA PHE A 119 -12.91 -4.78 -6.92
C PHE A 119 -12.82 -5.82 -5.81
N THR A 120 -13.61 -6.87 -5.97
CA THR A 120 -13.43 -8.09 -5.18
C THR A 120 -12.08 -8.74 -5.51
N PRO A 121 -11.54 -9.62 -4.64
CA PRO A 121 -10.32 -10.36 -4.93
C PRO A 121 -10.36 -11.08 -6.29
N GLU A 122 -11.53 -11.60 -6.68
CA GLU A 122 -11.74 -12.31 -7.95
C GLU A 122 -11.60 -11.35 -9.14
N VAL A 123 -12.22 -10.17 -9.07
CA VAL A 123 -12.11 -9.14 -10.12
C VAL A 123 -10.66 -8.66 -10.23
N LEU A 124 -10.02 -8.35 -9.10
CA LEU A 124 -8.60 -7.95 -9.09
C LEU A 124 -7.72 -9.00 -9.76
N GLN A 125 -7.95 -10.29 -9.47
CA GLN A 125 -7.20 -11.37 -10.10
C GLN A 125 -7.43 -11.43 -11.62
N GLN A 126 -8.67 -11.25 -12.08
CA GLN A 126 -9.03 -11.27 -13.50
C GLN A 126 -8.37 -10.14 -14.29
N ILE A 127 -8.25 -8.95 -13.72
CA ILE A 127 -7.60 -7.80 -14.34
C ILE A 127 -6.08 -7.76 -14.13
N GLY A 128 -5.46 -8.86 -13.70
CA GLY A 128 -4.02 -8.99 -13.59
C GLY A 128 -3.39 -8.41 -12.33
N VAL A 129 -4.17 -7.94 -11.37
CA VAL A 129 -3.65 -7.47 -10.08
C VAL A 129 -3.22 -8.65 -9.22
N ARG A 130 -1.99 -8.59 -8.70
CA ARG A 130 -1.40 -9.61 -7.81
C ARG A 130 -1.00 -9.03 -6.45
N LEU A 131 -0.97 -7.71 -6.32
CA LEU A 131 -0.69 -7.02 -5.08
C LEU A 131 -1.67 -5.86 -4.92
N ALA A 132 -2.43 -5.87 -3.83
CA ALA A 132 -3.37 -4.80 -3.49
C ALA A 132 -2.89 -4.07 -2.23
N LEU A 133 -2.68 -2.76 -2.33
CA LEU A 133 -2.32 -1.89 -1.23
C LEU A 133 -3.57 -1.21 -0.68
N LEU A 134 -3.81 -1.35 0.62
CA LEU A 134 -4.90 -0.74 1.38
C LEU A 134 -4.34 0.36 2.29
N PRO A 135 -4.01 1.54 1.78
CA PRO A 135 -3.19 2.52 2.51
C PRO A 135 -3.93 3.25 3.62
N THR A 136 -5.24 3.37 3.53
CA THR A 136 -6.01 4.27 4.41
C THR A 136 -7.18 3.63 5.15
N GLN A 137 -7.70 2.51 4.72
CA GLN A 137 -8.92 1.91 5.26
C GLN A 137 -8.82 1.61 6.75
N VAL A 138 -7.77 0.89 7.17
CA VAL A 138 -7.55 0.56 8.58
C VAL A 138 -7.27 1.81 9.40
N LEU A 139 -6.47 2.74 8.88
CA LEU A 139 -6.19 4.02 9.55
C LEU A 139 -7.47 4.84 9.73
N MET A 140 -8.31 4.95 8.70
CA MET A 140 -9.58 5.68 8.76
C MET A 140 -10.55 5.04 9.74
N ALA A 141 -10.66 3.71 9.74
CA ALA A 141 -11.49 2.98 10.69
C ALA A 141 -11.03 3.20 12.14
N ALA A 142 -9.73 3.03 12.41
CA ALA A 142 -9.16 3.25 13.74
C ALA A 142 -9.34 4.70 14.21
N THR A 143 -9.07 5.68 13.33
CA THR A 143 -9.24 7.10 13.63
C THR A 143 -10.72 7.45 13.89
N GLY A 144 -11.64 6.88 13.11
CA GLY A 144 -13.07 7.05 13.29
C GLY A 144 -13.54 6.51 14.63
N ALA A 145 -13.11 5.30 14.99
CA ALA A 145 -13.42 4.70 16.28
C ALA A 145 -12.87 5.51 17.47
N ALA A 146 -11.61 5.94 17.37
CA ALA A 146 -10.97 6.78 18.39
C ALA A 146 -11.70 8.12 18.57
N ARG A 147 -12.07 8.79 17.47
CA ARG A 147 -12.82 10.05 17.49
C ARG A 147 -14.19 9.88 18.16
N GLU A 148 -14.90 8.80 17.84
CA GLU A 148 -16.21 8.52 18.42
C GLU A 148 -16.10 8.24 19.92
N ALA A 149 -15.14 7.43 20.36
CA ALA A 149 -14.88 7.17 21.77
C ALA A 149 -14.59 8.47 22.55
N LEU A 150 -13.72 9.32 22.02
CA LEU A 150 -13.40 10.63 22.63
C LEU A 150 -14.63 11.56 22.72
N ARG A 151 -15.47 11.57 21.68
CA ARG A 151 -16.71 12.36 21.67
C ARG A 151 -17.70 11.90 22.76
N ARG A 152 -17.87 10.59 22.94
CA ARG A 152 -18.74 9.98 23.96
C ARG A 152 -18.22 10.29 25.36
N LEU A 153 -16.93 10.12 25.62
CA LEU A 153 -16.30 10.48 26.90
C LEU A 153 -16.41 11.96 27.22
N ALA A 154 -16.16 12.84 26.25
CA ALA A 154 -16.33 14.29 26.42
C ALA A 154 -17.77 14.70 26.66
N GLY A 155 -18.74 13.91 26.18
CA GLY A 155 -20.18 14.06 26.46
C GLY A 155 -20.62 13.56 27.83
N GLY A 156 -19.69 13.00 28.64
CA GLY A 156 -19.98 12.53 30.01
C GLY A 156 -20.45 11.06 30.06
N GLU A 157 -20.34 10.31 28.98
CA GLU A 157 -20.67 8.88 28.97
C GLU A 157 -19.67 8.10 29.84
N ALA A 158 -20.11 7.07 30.54
CA ALA A 158 -19.24 6.28 31.40
C ALA A 158 -18.17 5.53 30.57
N PRO A 159 -16.91 5.51 31.02
CA PRO A 159 -15.83 4.80 30.28
C PRO A 159 -16.14 3.33 29.99
N ALA A 160 -16.82 2.64 30.90
CA ALA A 160 -17.23 1.24 30.71
C ALA A 160 -18.17 1.07 29.51
N ASP A 161 -19.13 2.01 29.33
CA ASP A 161 -20.08 1.97 28.22
C ASP A 161 -19.40 2.29 26.89
N VAL A 162 -18.44 3.24 26.91
CA VAL A 162 -17.63 3.59 25.71
C VAL A 162 -16.79 2.42 25.23
N SER A 163 -16.28 1.58 26.15
CA SER A 163 -15.44 0.44 25.83
C SER A 163 -16.19 -0.88 25.66
N ALA A 164 -17.52 -0.90 25.81
CA ALA A 164 -18.29 -2.14 25.76
C ALA A 164 -18.14 -2.91 24.44
N ASP A 165 -18.06 -2.19 23.31
CA ASP A 165 -17.91 -2.74 21.95
C ASP A 165 -16.46 -2.69 21.47
N ALA A 166 -15.50 -2.30 22.32
CA ALA A 166 -14.10 -2.21 21.97
C ALA A 166 -13.38 -3.56 22.16
N LEU A 167 -12.16 -3.65 21.61
CA LEU A 167 -11.27 -4.78 21.87
C LEU A 167 -11.09 -4.97 23.37
N GLN A 168 -11.34 -6.18 23.88
CA GLN A 168 -11.26 -6.46 25.30
C GLN A 168 -9.80 -6.45 25.78
N HIS A 169 -9.58 -6.14 27.07
CA HIS A 169 -8.24 -5.97 27.62
C HIS A 169 -7.34 -7.19 27.40
N HIS A 170 -7.87 -8.40 27.60
CA HIS A 170 -7.10 -9.64 27.41
C HIS A 170 -6.72 -9.85 25.94
N GLU A 171 -7.63 -9.56 24.99
CA GLU A 171 -7.35 -9.64 23.56
C GLU A 171 -6.27 -8.62 23.14
N PHE A 172 -6.29 -7.42 23.72
CA PHE A 172 -5.26 -6.42 23.49
C PHE A 172 -3.90 -6.87 24.01
N VAL A 173 -3.84 -7.44 25.21
CA VAL A 173 -2.62 -7.97 25.82
C VAL A 173 -2.01 -9.07 24.95
N ASP A 174 -2.83 -9.98 24.43
CA ASP A 174 -2.41 -11.03 23.50
C ASP A 174 -1.90 -10.44 22.17
N LEU A 175 -2.63 -9.49 21.61
CA LEU A 175 -2.30 -8.85 20.33
C LEU A 175 -0.94 -8.14 20.35
N ILE A 176 -0.58 -7.51 21.48
CA ILE A 176 0.72 -6.82 21.60
C ILE A 176 1.87 -7.71 22.08
N GLY A 177 1.65 -9.03 22.20
CA GLY A 177 2.69 -10.03 22.46
C GLY A 177 3.12 -10.15 23.93
N PHE A 178 2.27 -9.82 24.90
CA PHE A 178 2.59 -10.01 26.32
C PHE A 178 2.86 -11.48 26.70
N PRO A 179 2.12 -12.48 26.17
CA PRO A 179 2.43 -13.89 26.47
C PRO A 179 3.87 -14.30 26.09
N GLU A 180 4.39 -13.77 24.98
CA GLU A 180 5.77 -14.02 24.55
C GLU A 180 6.79 -13.36 25.50
N VAL A 181 6.49 -12.16 25.99
CA VAL A 181 7.30 -11.47 26.99
C VAL A 181 7.34 -12.28 28.28
N GLU A 182 6.19 -12.73 28.77
CA GLU A 182 6.11 -13.58 29.97
C GLU A 182 6.85 -14.92 29.80
N ALA A 183 6.74 -15.53 28.61
CA ALA A 183 7.49 -16.75 28.31
C ALA A 183 9.00 -16.51 28.32
N ALA A 184 9.45 -15.39 27.76
CA ALA A 184 10.85 -14.99 27.81
C ALA A 184 11.31 -14.70 29.23
N GLN A 185 10.51 -14.03 30.05
CA GLN A 185 10.81 -13.81 31.48
C GLN A 185 10.97 -15.13 32.24
N ARG A 186 10.03 -16.06 32.09
CA ARG A 186 10.12 -17.39 32.71
C ARG A 186 11.36 -18.17 32.28
N LYS A 187 11.84 -17.97 31.07
CA LYS A 187 13.01 -18.66 30.52
C LYS A 187 14.35 -18.06 30.99
N TYR A 188 14.42 -16.74 31.09
CA TYR A 188 15.71 -16.04 31.23
C TYR A 188 15.91 -15.36 32.58
N LEU A 189 14.86 -15.10 33.34
CA LEU A 189 15.00 -14.50 34.67
C LEU A 189 15.07 -15.54 35.76
N PRO A 190 15.82 -15.28 36.88
CA PRO A 190 15.80 -16.12 38.06
C PRO A 190 14.38 -16.28 38.62
N ALA A 191 14.08 -17.40 39.23
CA ALA A 191 12.77 -17.70 39.80
C ALA A 191 12.30 -16.73 40.89
N ASP A 192 13.23 -16.02 41.53
CA ASP A 192 13.01 -15.00 42.57
C ASP A 192 13.02 -13.56 42.02
N ALA A 193 13.19 -13.39 40.72
CA ALA A 193 13.09 -12.08 40.10
C ALA A 193 11.67 -11.50 40.31
N LYS A 194 11.61 -10.38 41.02
CA LYS A 194 10.36 -9.60 41.12
C LYS A 194 10.16 -8.86 39.80
N VAL A 195 9.15 -9.26 39.07
CA VAL A 195 8.67 -8.58 37.87
C VAL A 195 7.51 -7.67 38.22
#